data_4a1c0f1ad1e92b3ea25174f5129039e9
#
_entry.id   4a1c0f1ad1e92b3ea25174f5129039e9
#
_cell.length_a   1.000
_cell.length_b   1.000
_cell.length_c   1.000
_cell.angle_alpha   90.00
_cell.angle_beta   90.00
_cell.angle_gamma   90.00
#
_symmetry.space_group_name_H-M   'P 1'
#
loop_
_entity.id
_entity.type
_entity.pdbx_description
1 polymer ?
#
loop_
_entity_poly.entity_id
_entity_poly.type
_entity_poly.pdbx_seq_one_letter_code
_entity_poly.pdbx_strand_id
1 'polypeptide(L)'
;PAMQTLAVKMWTGKDCAVPYEEFNSARTAISEAPGVNVAGRVGTKPRAVYNLETLKPGMETGVKEIGYHYTVSFDIKAEAEEKGTELFRSPDAVFYLSDPASGKLGFIRDGYLNTFNYQFYPEETASVTITGDEKSTRLYIDGKLKEDLDIQKRYFNGGKDSMRYVRTLVFPLEKAGDFKSSIRNVEVLNYCKPEM
;
A
#
# COMPACT_ATOMS: atom_id res chain seq x y z
N PRO A 1 16.36 5.84 -13.30
CA PRO A 1 17.27 6.47 -14.28
C PRO A 1 18.41 7.23 -13.59
N ALA A 2 18.10 8.15 -12.67
CA ALA A 2 19.11 9.02 -12.04
C ALA A 2 20.23 8.25 -11.33
N MET A 3 19.92 7.21 -10.59
CA MET A 3 20.92 6.39 -9.86
C MET A 3 21.86 5.67 -10.80
N GLN A 4 21.38 5.14 -11.91
CA GLN A 4 22.20 4.44 -12.88
C GLN A 4 23.13 5.41 -13.62
N THR A 5 22.63 6.61 -13.99
CA THR A 5 23.43 7.67 -14.57
C THR A 5 24.51 8.15 -13.58
N LEU A 6 24.15 8.31 -12.31
CA LEU A 6 25.09 8.69 -11.26
C LEU A 6 26.16 7.61 -11.08
N ALA A 7 25.78 6.35 -11.05
CA ALA A 7 26.73 5.24 -10.91
C ALA A 7 27.75 5.22 -12.05
N VAL A 8 27.32 5.42 -13.30
CA VAL A 8 28.25 5.51 -14.45
C VAL A 8 29.19 6.69 -14.30
N LYS A 9 28.70 7.87 -13.94
CA LYS A 9 29.53 9.06 -13.73
C LYS A 9 30.54 8.89 -12.59
N MET A 10 30.12 8.30 -11.49
CA MET A 10 31.02 8.02 -10.36
C MET A 10 32.11 6.98 -10.71
N TRP A 11 31.77 6.00 -11.51
CA TRP A 11 32.70 4.94 -11.89
C TRP A 11 33.71 5.39 -12.94
N THR A 12 33.27 6.15 -13.92
CA THR A 12 34.14 6.59 -15.04
C THR A 12 34.88 7.90 -14.76
N GLY A 13 34.45 8.68 -13.81
CA GLY A 13 35.03 10.00 -13.50
C GLY A 13 34.92 11.04 -14.63
N LYS A 14 34.18 10.71 -15.68
CA LYS A 14 34.00 11.55 -16.89
C LYS A 14 32.55 11.50 -17.33
N ASP A 15 32.20 12.38 -18.26
CA ASP A 15 30.94 12.21 -18.98
C ASP A 15 30.94 10.89 -19.74
N CYS A 16 29.83 10.20 -19.69
CA CYS A 16 29.68 8.92 -20.38
C CYS A 16 29.84 9.16 -21.89
N ALA A 17 30.80 8.50 -22.51
CA ALA A 17 31.03 8.57 -23.95
C ALA A 17 29.94 7.83 -24.77
N VAL A 18 29.07 7.07 -24.10
CA VAL A 18 27.98 6.33 -24.73
C VAL A 18 26.82 7.29 -24.99
N PRO A 19 26.28 7.35 -26.22
CA PRO A 19 25.11 8.14 -26.55
C PRO A 19 23.91 7.79 -25.62
N TYR A 20 23.07 8.78 -25.32
CA TYR A 20 21.94 8.59 -24.42
C TYR A 20 21.02 7.45 -24.84
N GLU A 21 20.76 7.31 -26.15
CA GLU A 21 19.89 6.25 -26.69
C GLU A 21 20.44 4.84 -26.41
N GLU A 22 21.72 4.66 -26.61
CA GLU A 22 22.41 3.41 -26.34
C GLU A 22 22.44 3.12 -24.84
N PHE A 23 22.77 4.11 -24.02
CA PHE A 23 22.69 4.01 -22.56
C PHE A 23 21.29 3.64 -22.09
N ASN A 24 20.27 4.30 -22.64
CA ASN A 24 18.87 4.06 -22.25
C ASN A 24 18.39 2.67 -22.66
N SER A 25 18.79 2.16 -23.84
CA SER A 25 18.50 0.82 -24.30
C SER A 25 19.15 -0.24 -23.39
N ALA A 26 20.43 -0.08 -23.10
CA ALA A 26 21.16 -0.97 -22.20
C ALA A 26 20.54 -0.94 -20.78
N ARG A 27 20.22 0.23 -20.26
CA ARG A 27 19.57 0.39 -18.97
C ARG A 27 18.22 -0.32 -18.89
N THR A 28 17.44 -0.27 -19.97
CA THR A 28 16.13 -0.92 -20.02
C THR A 28 16.28 -2.44 -20.07
N ALA A 29 17.29 -2.95 -20.77
CA ALA A 29 17.58 -4.38 -20.86
C ALA A 29 18.06 -4.97 -19.51
N ILE A 30 18.80 -4.20 -18.72
CA ILE A 30 19.32 -4.58 -17.39
C ILE A 30 18.61 -3.84 -16.26
N SER A 31 17.31 -3.57 -16.40
CA SER A 31 16.53 -2.81 -15.42
C SER A 31 16.41 -3.49 -14.05
N GLU A 32 16.66 -4.79 -14.00
CA GLU A 32 16.60 -5.62 -12.80
C GLU A 32 17.99 -5.78 -12.18
N ALA A 33 18.15 -5.31 -10.96
CA ALA A 33 19.39 -5.57 -10.22
C ALA A 33 19.52 -7.07 -9.92
N PRO A 34 20.73 -7.64 -10.03
CA PRO A 34 20.96 -9.03 -9.63
C PRO A 34 20.49 -9.26 -8.18
N GLY A 35 19.69 -10.30 -7.97
CA GLY A 35 19.13 -10.64 -6.66
C GLY A 35 17.87 -9.90 -6.25
N VAL A 36 17.37 -8.97 -7.07
CA VAL A 36 16.03 -8.40 -6.83
C VAL A 36 14.98 -9.45 -7.17
N ASN A 37 14.23 -9.87 -6.16
CA ASN A 37 13.09 -10.75 -6.39
C ASN A 37 11.95 -9.94 -7.00
N VAL A 38 11.68 -10.17 -8.28
CA VAL A 38 10.56 -9.55 -9.01
C VAL A 38 9.28 -10.38 -8.96
N ALA A 39 9.33 -11.57 -8.36
CA ALA A 39 8.14 -12.38 -8.17
C ALA A 39 7.14 -11.61 -7.27
N GLY A 40 5.91 -11.50 -7.73
CA GLY A 40 4.87 -10.72 -7.05
C GLY A 40 4.87 -9.22 -7.36
N ARG A 41 5.81 -8.68 -8.13
CA ARG A 41 5.73 -7.30 -8.60
C ARG A 41 4.61 -7.14 -9.63
N VAL A 42 3.84 -6.10 -9.43
CA VAL A 42 2.76 -5.74 -10.32
C VAL A 42 3.30 -4.92 -11.49
N GLY A 43 2.89 -5.26 -12.72
CA GLY A 43 3.29 -4.52 -13.92
C GLY A 43 2.83 -3.06 -13.87
N THR A 44 3.55 -2.18 -14.59
CA THR A 44 3.29 -0.73 -14.62
C THR A 44 2.06 -0.32 -15.43
N LYS A 45 1.55 -1.17 -16.32
CA LYS A 45 0.33 -0.86 -17.07
C LYS A 45 -0.89 -0.88 -16.15
N PRO A 46 -1.75 0.15 -16.16
CA PRO A 46 -2.98 0.18 -15.37
C PRO A 46 -3.84 -1.06 -15.63
N ARG A 47 -4.15 -1.80 -14.58
CA ARG A 47 -4.98 -3.01 -14.65
C ARG A 47 -5.46 -3.44 -13.27
N ALA A 48 -6.49 -4.28 -13.25
CA ALA A 48 -6.79 -5.11 -12.09
C ALA A 48 -5.68 -6.18 -11.93
N VAL A 49 -5.18 -6.34 -10.73
CA VAL A 49 -4.11 -7.29 -10.40
C VAL A 49 -4.61 -8.45 -9.55
N TYR A 50 -5.73 -8.24 -8.88
CA TYR A 50 -6.38 -9.24 -8.06
C TYR A 50 -7.88 -8.99 -8.02
N ASN A 51 -8.66 -10.06 -8.24
CA ASN A 51 -10.12 -10.05 -8.11
C ASN A 51 -10.54 -11.32 -7.39
N LEU A 52 -11.42 -11.19 -6.41
CA LEU A 52 -11.92 -12.32 -5.66
C LEU A 52 -13.36 -12.07 -5.21
N GLU A 53 -14.24 -13.03 -5.47
CA GLU A 53 -15.65 -12.92 -5.06
C GLU A 53 -15.82 -12.97 -3.54
N THR A 54 -15.06 -13.82 -2.86
CA THR A 54 -15.12 -13.96 -1.39
C THR A 54 -13.73 -14.15 -0.81
N LEU A 55 -13.31 -13.25 0.06
CA LEU A 55 -12.06 -13.36 0.80
C LEU A 55 -12.28 -14.24 2.04
N LYS A 56 -11.47 -15.28 2.18
CA LYS A 56 -11.49 -16.16 3.35
C LYS A 56 -10.33 -15.84 4.29
N PRO A 57 -10.54 -15.94 5.61
CA PRO A 57 -9.46 -15.84 6.59
C PRO A 57 -8.29 -16.77 6.27
N GLY A 58 -7.06 -16.29 6.43
CA GLY A 58 -5.84 -17.04 6.20
C GLY A 58 -5.47 -17.30 4.74
N MET A 59 -6.25 -16.82 3.77
CA MET A 59 -6.04 -17.05 2.34
C MET A 59 -4.78 -16.35 1.84
N GLU A 60 -3.96 -17.05 1.06
CA GLU A 60 -2.84 -16.48 0.32
C GLU A 60 -3.31 -15.97 -1.04
N THR A 61 -2.88 -14.76 -1.44
CA THR A 61 -3.36 -14.14 -2.67
C THR A 61 -2.44 -14.40 -3.88
N GLY A 62 -1.19 -14.80 -3.63
CA GLY A 62 -0.15 -14.90 -4.66
C GLY A 62 0.47 -13.55 -5.05
N VAL A 63 0.02 -12.43 -4.47
CA VAL A 63 0.58 -11.10 -4.65
C VAL A 63 1.11 -10.62 -3.31
N LYS A 64 2.40 -10.30 -3.21
CA LYS A 64 3.01 -9.91 -1.95
C LYS A 64 2.47 -8.56 -1.45
N GLU A 65 2.53 -7.56 -2.30
CA GLU A 65 2.16 -6.19 -1.98
C GLU A 65 1.89 -5.38 -3.25
N ILE A 66 1.24 -4.25 -3.12
CA ILE A 66 1.04 -3.28 -4.20
C ILE A 66 1.32 -1.87 -3.68
N GLY A 67 2.03 -1.09 -4.42
CA GLY A 67 2.26 0.30 -4.03
C GLY A 67 3.00 1.10 -5.07
N TYR A 68 3.10 2.43 -4.94
CA TYR A 68 2.31 3.29 -4.04
C TYR A 68 0.96 3.64 -4.63
N HIS A 69 0.84 3.60 -5.99
CA HIS A 69 -0.41 3.88 -6.68
C HIS A 69 -1.27 2.63 -6.71
N TYR A 70 -2.35 2.63 -5.99
CA TYR A 70 -3.29 1.52 -5.96
C TYR A 70 -4.71 1.96 -5.63
N THR A 71 -5.64 1.06 -5.91
CA THR A 71 -6.99 1.06 -5.37
C THR A 71 -7.31 -0.35 -4.89
N VAL A 72 -7.76 -0.46 -3.66
CA VAL A 72 -8.28 -1.71 -3.09
C VAL A 72 -9.72 -1.45 -2.72
N SER A 73 -10.64 -2.23 -3.26
CA SER A 73 -12.07 -2.14 -2.94
C SER A 73 -12.64 -3.49 -2.54
N PHE A 74 -13.59 -3.47 -1.64
CA PHE A 74 -14.34 -4.65 -1.20
C PHE A 74 -15.64 -4.26 -0.53
N ASP A 75 -16.58 -5.19 -0.48
CA ASP A 75 -17.79 -5.08 0.32
C ASP A 75 -17.60 -5.82 1.63
N ILE A 76 -18.04 -5.22 2.73
CA ILE A 76 -17.99 -5.82 4.06
C ILE A 76 -19.39 -5.91 4.67
N LYS A 77 -19.69 -7.06 5.29
CA LYS A 77 -20.65 -7.17 6.36
C LYS A 77 -19.86 -7.37 7.64
N ALA A 78 -19.84 -6.34 8.47
CA ALA A 78 -18.97 -6.30 9.64
C ALA A 78 -19.51 -7.18 10.78
N GLU A 79 -18.60 -7.86 11.44
CA GLU A 79 -18.84 -8.55 12.71
C GLU A 79 -18.07 -7.82 13.83
N ALA A 80 -18.31 -8.24 15.08
CA ALA A 80 -17.52 -7.74 16.22
C ALA A 80 -16.10 -8.28 16.16
N GLU A 81 -15.20 -7.46 15.64
CA GLU A 81 -13.78 -7.79 15.55
C GLU A 81 -13.03 -7.42 16.82
N GLU A 82 -12.05 -8.25 17.18
CA GLU A 82 -11.14 -7.93 18.27
C GLU A 82 -10.10 -6.89 17.84
N LYS A 83 -9.56 -6.15 18.79
CA LYS A 83 -8.44 -5.24 18.50
C LYS A 83 -7.23 -6.04 17.99
N GLY A 84 -6.63 -5.56 16.92
CA GLY A 84 -5.55 -6.23 16.23
C GLY A 84 -6.00 -7.14 15.10
N THR A 85 -7.31 -7.17 14.75
CA THR A 85 -7.80 -7.97 13.62
C THR A 85 -7.27 -7.43 12.30
N GLU A 86 -6.49 -8.26 11.62
CA GLU A 86 -5.86 -7.95 10.34
C GLU A 86 -6.82 -8.26 9.18
N LEU A 87 -6.84 -7.39 8.16
CA LEU A 87 -7.45 -7.72 6.87
C LEU A 87 -6.44 -8.37 5.93
N PHE A 88 -5.28 -7.72 5.77
CA PHE A 88 -4.18 -8.23 4.97
C PHE A 88 -2.84 -7.96 5.65
N ARG A 89 -1.89 -8.83 5.38
CA ARG A 89 -0.50 -8.67 5.83
C ARG A 89 0.51 -8.98 4.72
N SER A 90 1.68 -8.35 4.84
CA SER A 90 2.94 -8.68 4.20
C SER A 90 4.06 -8.65 5.25
N PRO A 91 5.32 -9.00 4.94
CA PRO A 91 6.42 -8.88 5.91
C PRO A 91 6.62 -7.47 6.46
N ASP A 92 6.34 -6.44 5.68
CA ASP A 92 6.69 -5.06 5.98
C ASP A 92 5.49 -4.19 6.40
N ALA A 93 4.25 -4.68 6.20
CA ALA A 93 3.03 -3.93 6.48
C ALA A 93 1.87 -4.83 6.89
N VAL A 94 0.94 -4.25 7.63
CA VAL A 94 -0.35 -4.87 7.99
C VAL A 94 -1.45 -3.84 7.82
N PHE A 95 -2.54 -4.23 7.19
CA PHE A 95 -3.78 -3.46 7.14
C PHE A 95 -4.81 -4.10 8.06
N TYR A 96 -5.35 -3.31 8.99
CA TYR A 96 -6.27 -3.77 10.04
C TYR A 96 -7.72 -3.40 9.74
N LEU A 97 -8.64 -4.34 9.97
CA LEU A 97 -10.06 -4.04 10.16
C LEU A 97 -10.31 -3.36 11.51
N SER A 98 -9.51 -3.75 12.51
CA SER A 98 -9.58 -3.22 13.87
C SER A 98 -8.15 -3.09 14.39
N ASP A 99 -7.60 -1.87 14.44
CA ASP A 99 -6.22 -1.67 14.86
C ASP A 99 -5.99 -2.02 16.35
N PRO A 100 -4.78 -2.40 16.76
CA PRO A 100 -4.50 -2.88 18.10
C PRO A 100 -4.64 -1.79 19.19
N ALA A 101 -4.57 -0.51 18.83
CA ALA A 101 -4.64 0.58 19.79
C ALA A 101 -6.08 1.09 19.99
N SER A 102 -6.75 1.46 18.90
CA SER A 102 -8.05 2.13 18.95
C SER A 102 -9.24 1.24 18.59
N GLY A 103 -9.02 0.17 17.83
CA GLY A 103 -10.10 -0.66 17.27
C GLY A 103 -10.72 -0.09 15.99
N LYS A 104 -10.12 0.95 15.42
CA LYS A 104 -10.53 1.56 14.14
C LYS A 104 -9.80 0.93 12.97
N LEU A 105 -10.22 1.22 11.74
CA LEU A 105 -9.42 0.87 10.57
C LEU A 105 -8.05 1.53 10.64
N GLY A 106 -7.04 0.83 10.20
CA GLY A 106 -5.69 1.38 10.22
C GLY A 106 -4.67 0.48 9.55
N PHE A 107 -3.43 0.93 9.54
CA PHE A 107 -2.32 0.12 9.04
C PHE A 107 -1.03 0.40 9.82
N ILE A 108 -0.18 -0.60 9.89
CA ILE A 108 1.21 -0.45 10.32
C ILE A 108 2.11 -0.50 9.09
N ARG A 109 3.02 0.46 9.04
CA ARG A 109 4.14 0.49 8.11
C ARG A 109 5.40 0.94 8.86
N ASP A 110 6.53 0.26 8.65
CA ASP A 110 7.80 0.60 9.29
C ASP A 110 7.70 0.75 10.82
N GLY A 111 6.82 -0.03 11.46
CA GLY A 111 6.53 0.02 12.90
C GLY A 111 5.65 1.19 13.35
N TYR A 112 5.15 2.02 12.43
CA TYR A 112 4.27 3.16 12.74
C TYR A 112 2.82 2.83 12.43
N LEU A 113 1.97 2.89 13.48
CA LEU A 113 0.53 2.77 13.34
C LEU A 113 -0.06 4.08 12.80
N ASN A 114 -0.87 3.95 11.74
CA ASN A 114 -1.66 5.01 11.14
C ASN A 114 -3.12 4.58 11.17
N THR A 115 -3.96 5.35 11.82
CA THR A 115 -5.35 5.02 12.09
C THR A 115 -6.26 5.99 11.34
N PHE A 116 -7.26 5.46 10.64
CA PHE A 116 -8.37 6.24 10.10
C PHE A 116 -9.39 6.53 11.20
N ASN A 117 -10.03 7.67 11.16
CA ASN A 117 -11.10 8.00 12.11
C ASN A 117 -12.43 7.32 11.70
N TYR A 118 -12.37 6.01 11.48
CA TYR A 118 -13.52 5.19 11.12
C TYR A 118 -13.43 3.81 11.79
N GLN A 119 -14.57 3.35 12.32
CA GLN A 119 -14.73 2.04 12.94
C GLN A 119 -16.03 1.42 12.43
N PHE A 120 -15.99 0.15 12.07
CA PHE A 120 -17.19 -0.61 11.78
C PHE A 120 -17.93 -1.01 13.07
N TYR A 121 -19.25 -1.00 12.96
CA TYR A 121 -20.10 -1.57 13.99
C TYR A 121 -20.61 -2.95 13.55
N PRO A 122 -20.90 -3.87 14.49
CA PRO A 122 -21.47 -5.18 14.15
C PRO A 122 -22.74 -5.03 13.29
N GLU A 123 -22.91 -5.92 12.31
CA GLU A 123 -23.98 -5.93 11.31
C GLU A 123 -23.97 -4.75 10.29
N GLU A 124 -23.04 -3.83 10.40
CA GLU A 124 -22.86 -2.78 9.39
C GLU A 124 -22.45 -3.39 8.04
N THR A 125 -23.09 -2.92 6.98
CA THR A 125 -22.71 -3.26 5.59
C THR A 125 -22.22 -2.02 4.90
N ALA A 126 -21.08 -2.12 4.23
CA ALA A 126 -20.48 -0.99 3.53
C ALA A 126 -19.66 -1.44 2.33
N SER A 127 -19.55 -0.58 1.32
CA SER A 127 -18.54 -0.69 0.28
C SER A 127 -17.33 0.14 0.67
N VAL A 128 -16.18 -0.49 0.80
CA VAL A 128 -14.93 0.11 1.24
C VAL A 128 -14.01 0.29 0.04
N THR A 129 -13.43 1.48 -0.10
CA THR A 129 -12.37 1.72 -1.07
C THR A 129 -11.20 2.41 -0.39
N ILE A 130 -10.00 1.87 -0.58
CA ILE A 130 -8.75 2.43 -0.09
C ILE A 130 -7.90 2.77 -1.31
N THR A 131 -7.49 4.01 -1.42
CA THR A 131 -6.57 4.44 -2.48
C THR A 131 -5.26 4.92 -1.89
N GLY A 132 -4.17 4.66 -2.58
CA GLY A 132 -2.86 5.17 -2.20
C GLY A 132 -2.17 5.85 -3.36
N ASP A 133 -1.34 6.83 -3.02
CA ASP A 133 -0.35 7.43 -3.88
C ASP A 133 0.93 7.72 -3.07
N GLU A 134 1.93 8.35 -3.67
CA GLU A 134 3.17 8.68 -2.95
C GLU A 134 3.02 9.79 -1.90
N LYS A 135 1.82 10.34 -1.72
CA LYS A 135 1.56 11.46 -0.79
C LYS A 135 0.66 11.05 0.37
N SER A 136 -0.30 10.16 0.12
CA SER A 136 -1.32 9.83 1.12
C SER A 136 -1.93 8.44 0.91
N THR A 137 -2.69 8.03 1.91
CA THR A 137 -3.60 6.87 1.87
C THR A 137 -5.00 7.35 2.24
N ARG A 138 -5.99 7.13 1.37
CA ARG A 138 -7.37 7.62 1.53
C ARG A 138 -8.34 6.48 1.76
N LEU A 139 -9.31 6.73 2.62
CA LEU A 139 -10.42 5.83 2.91
C LEU A 139 -11.73 6.41 2.39
N TYR A 140 -12.44 5.61 1.60
CA TYR A 140 -13.81 5.90 1.17
C TYR A 140 -14.74 4.81 1.70
N ILE A 141 -15.91 5.23 2.16
CA ILE A 141 -17.01 4.33 2.56
C ILE A 141 -18.24 4.74 1.76
N ASP A 142 -18.84 3.78 1.06
CA ASP A 142 -19.99 3.98 0.17
C ASP A 142 -19.74 5.13 -0.84
N GLY A 143 -18.55 5.14 -1.44
CA GLY A 143 -18.10 6.14 -2.40
C GLY A 143 -17.81 7.52 -1.81
N LYS A 144 -17.90 7.73 -0.49
CA LYS A 144 -17.64 9.03 0.15
C LYS A 144 -16.30 9.03 0.86
N LEU A 145 -15.45 10.01 0.56
CA LEU A 145 -14.20 10.22 1.29
C LEU A 145 -14.48 10.40 2.79
N LYS A 146 -13.91 9.53 3.60
CA LYS A 146 -13.98 9.62 5.07
C LYS A 146 -12.75 10.28 5.65
N GLU A 147 -11.57 9.95 5.13
CA GLU A 147 -10.33 10.53 5.60
C GLU A 147 -9.22 10.41 4.56
N ASP A 148 -8.36 11.42 4.51
CA ASP A 148 -7.11 11.45 3.77
C ASP A 148 -5.96 11.51 4.78
N LEU A 149 -5.21 10.42 4.88
CA LEU A 149 -4.01 10.34 5.69
C LEU A 149 -2.82 10.86 4.88
N ASP A 150 -2.58 12.15 4.95
CA ASP A 150 -1.50 12.84 4.26
C ASP A 150 -0.24 13.01 5.14
N ILE A 151 0.41 14.13 5.07
CA ILE A 151 1.63 14.45 5.83
C ILE A 151 1.27 14.75 7.29
N GLN A 152 1.88 14.02 8.22
CA GLN A 152 1.82 14.30 9.65
C GLN A 152 3.15 14.91 10.13
N LYS A 153 3.07 15.94 10.97
CA LYS A 153 4.21 16.47 11.71
C LYS A 153 4.32 15.74 13.05
N ARG A 154 5.44 15.08 13.28
CA ARG A 154 5.75 14.43 14.56
C ARG A 154 6.80 15.23 15.30
N TYR A 155 6.59 15.37 16.61
CA TYR A 155 7.50 16.06 17.52
C TYR A 155 8.19 15.01 18.41
N PHE A 156 9.46 15.22 18.70
CA PHE A 156 10.26 14.38 19.56
C PHE A 156 11.22 15.24 20.38
N ASN A 157 12.02 14.64 21.25
CA ASN A 157 12.96 15.34 22.12
C ASN A 157 12.29 16.47 22.94
N GLY A 158 11.14 16.16 23.57
CA GLY A 158 10.39 17.13 24.36
C GLY A 158 9.81 18.29 23.53
N GLY A 159 9.52 18.07 22.25
CA GLY A 159 8.95 19.06 21.34
C GLY A 159 9.97 20.00 20.68
N LYS A 160 11.28 19.81 20.99
CA LYS A 160 12.35 20.65 20.40
C LYS A 160 12.61 20.34 18.93
N ASP A 161 12.45 19.07 18.54
CA ASP A 161 12.66 18.60 17.19
C ASP A 161 11.35 18.14 16.57
N SER A 162 11.26 18.21 15.26
CA SER A 162 10.11 17.70 14.51
C SER A 162 10.53 17.16 13.15
N MET A 163 9.81 16.14 12.68
CA MET A 163 9.93 15.65 11.32
C MET A 163 8.57 15.63 10.63
N ARG A 164 8.56 15.82 9.32
CA ARG A 164 7.40 15.53 8.48
C ARG A 164 7.45 14.07 8.07
N TYR A 165 6.34 13.43 8.13
CA TYR A 165 6.18 12.02 7.91
C TYR A 165 4.97 11.78 7.01
N VAL A 166 5.19 11.08 5.92
CA VAL A 166 4.16 10.81 4.91
C VAL A 166 3.46 9.51 5.29
N ARG A 167 2.14 9.54 5.41
CA ARG A 167 1.32 8.39 5.79
C ARG A 167 0.89 7.58 4.57
N THR A 168 1.87 7.18 3.77
CA THR A 168 1.65 6.31 2.62
C THR A 168 1.78 4.85 3.00
N LEU A 169 1.18 3.98 2.24
CA LEU A 169 1.21 2.54 2.43
C LEU A 169 1.56 1.86 1.10
N VAL A 170 2.52 0.95 1.14
CA VAL A 170 2.60 -0.14 0.18
C VAL A 170 1.60 -1.17 0.69
N PHE A 171 0.49 -1.35 -0.02
CA PHE A 171 -0.63 -2.13 0.50
C PHE A 171 -0.27 -3.61 0.59
N PRO A 172 -0.34 -4.21 1.78
CA PRO A 172 -0.02 -5.62 1.97
C PRO A 172 -1.11 -6.49 1.34
N LEU A 173 -0.70 -7.54 0.63
CA LEU A 173 -1.64 -8.45 -0.03
C LEU A 173 -1.26 -9.92 0.14
N GLU A 174 -0.11 -10.25 0.73
CA GLU A 174 0.42 -11.61 0.72
C GLU A 174 -0.54 -12.62 1.33
N LYS A 175 -1.13 -12.27 2.46
CA LYS A 175 -2.02 -13.14 3.20
C LYS A 175 -3.18 -12.37 3.84
N ALA A 176 -4.39 -12.92 3.74
CA ALA A 176 -5.54 -12.47 4.51
C ALA A 176 -5.34 -12.79 5.99
N GLY A 177 -5.79 -11.89 6.86
CA GLY A 177 -5.78 -12.09 8.31
C GLY A 177 -6.83 -13.10 8.77
N ASP A 178 -6.99 -13.19 10.09
CA ASP A 178 -8.00 -14.00 10.75
C ASP A 178 -9.13 -13.07 11.26
N PHE A 179 -10.15 -12.88 10.46
CA PHE A 179 -11.29 -11.99 10.72
C PHE A 179 -12.61 -12.77 10.70
N LYS A 180 -13.64 -12.22 11.37
CA LYS A 180 -14.99 -12.80 11.46
C LYS A 180 -15.94 -12.21 10.41
N SER A 181 -15.69 -10.98 10.00
CA SER A 181 -16.49 -10.23 9.02
C SER A 181 -16.57 -10.93 7.67
N SER A 182 -17.70 -10.80 6.97
CA SER A 182 -17.83 -11.28 5.59
C SER A 182 -17.27 -10.25 4.62
N ILE A 183 -16.23 -10.61 3.87
CA ILE A 183 -15.58 -9.76 2.87
C ILE A 183 -15.83 -10.34 1.48
N ARG A 184 -16.36 -9.51 0.57
CA ARG A 184 -16.70 -9.92 -0.80
C ARG A 184 -16.26 -8.90 -1.82
N ASN A 185 -16.27 -9.30 -3.10
CA ASN A 185 -16.03 -8.44 -4.24
C ASN A 185 -14.70 -7.67 -4.13
N VAL A 186 -13.65 -8.37 -3.68
CA VAL A 186 -12.33 -7.76 -3.54
C VAL A 186 -11.74 -7.48 -4.91
N GLU A 187 -11.48 -6.22 -5.20
CA GLU A 187 -10.78 -5.77 -6.40
C GLU A 187 -9.53 -4.99 -6.00
N VAL A 188 -8.41 -5.31 -6.63
CA VAL A 188 -7.15 -4.59 -6.44
C VAL A 188 -6.63 -4.10 -7.78
N LEU A 189 -6.43 -2.79 -7.89
CA LEU A 189 -5.92 -2.12 -9.09
C LEU A 189 -4.54 -1.55 -8.78
N ASN A 190 -3.64 -1.61 -9.77
CA ASN A 190 -2.29 -1.02 -9.67
C ASN A 190 -2.24 0.47 -10.05
N TYR A 191 -3.32 1.17 -9.86
CA TYR A 191 -3.41 2.62 -10.05
C TYR A 191 -4.41 3.22 -9.07
N CYS A 192 -4.22 4.48 -8.74
CA CYS A 192 -5.17 5.25 -7.94
C CYS A 192 -6.34 5.67 -8.86
N LYS A 193 -7.57 5.21 -8.56
CA LYS A 193 -8.76 5.74 -9.22
C LYS A 193 -8.86 7.23 -8.92
N PRO A 194 -9.14 8.09 -9.91
CA PRO A 194 -9.49 9.47 -9.62
C PRO A 194 -10.72 9.52 -8.71
N GLU A 195 -10.84 10.59 -7.95
CA GLU A 195 -11.93 10.80 -6.99
C GLU A 195 -13.30 10.48 -7.64
N MET A 196 -14.07 9.64 -6.95
CA MET A 196 -15.40 9.23 -7.38
C MET A 196 -16.45 10.25 -6.94
#